data_2098c164f9ac2e085a94c3c7ab2d67a2
#
_entry.id   2098c164f9ac2e085a94c3c7ab2d67a2
#
_cell.length_a   1.000
_cell.length_b   1.000
_cell.length_c   1.000
_cell.angle_alpha   90.00
_cell.angle_beta   90.00
_cell.angle_gamma   90.00
#
_symmetry.space_group_name_H-M   'P 1'
#
loop_
_entity.id
_entity.type
_entity.pdbx_description
1 polymer ?
#
loop_
_entity_poly.entity_id
_entity_poly.type
_entity_poly.pdbx_seq_one_letter_code
_entity_poly.pdbx_strand_id
1 'polypeptide(L)'
;MARGIGSLLGLNCDLIEAIALGHDTGHTPFGHAGERFLSACYHARTGRTFNHNVHSVRVLDNLYRRNISLQTLDGVLCHNGEFAQQVLRLGETATFEQLDNLVEACTADESTIKTLRPSTLEGCVVRVADMIAYIGKDRQDALAMGVIDSLSPFDSEAIGVTNAKIINNLTVDIVNNSYGKPEIAMSEEVFRDLKLAKKQNYEVIYLKEGMVDDTENLVEEMFEEMYARLLADLLEERRESPIFQHHVRRLAAASRSIVPAEYLAGEPDQIVVDYMASMTDSYFMAIYRHLFPESDRRIQTRGYCADL
;
A
#
# COMPACT_ATOMS: atom_id res chain seq x y z
N MET A 1 0.95 -17.14 -1.92
CA MET A 1 1.29 -17.12 -3.37
C MET A 1 2.78 -16.85 -3.56
N ALA A 2 3.36 -15.74 -3.11
CA ALA A 2 4.78 -15.41 -3.30
C ALA A 2 5.75 -16.55 -2.87
N ARG A 3 5.55 -17.15 -1.66
CA ARG A 3 6.32 -18.33 -1.23
C ARG A 3 6.21 -19.52 -2.20
N GLY A 4 5.04 -19.73 -2.82
CA GLY A 4 4.86 -20.81 -3.80
C GLY A 4 5.71 -20.59 -5.05
N ILE A 5 5.70 -19.38 -5.62
CA ILE A 5 6.55 -19.01 -6.76
C ILE A 5 8.03 -19.14 -6.37
N GLY A 6 8.42 -18.56 -5.23
CA GLY A 6 9.80 -18.60 -4.76
C GLY A 6 10.32 -20.03 -4.52
N SER A 7 9.51 -20.91 -3.94
CA SER A 7 9.85 -22.31 -3.72
C SER A 7 10.10 -23.06 -5.04
N LEU A 8 9.27 -22.81 -6.06
CA LEU A 8 9.44 -23.41 -7.40
C LEU A 8 10.67 -22.87 -8.13
N LEU A 9 11.08 -21.64 -7.84
CA LEU A 9 12.29 -21.03 -8.41
C LEU A 9 13.55 -21.32 -7.60
N GLY A 10 13.46 -22.00 -6.44
CA GLY A 10 14.59 -22.27 -5.56
C GLY A 10 15.12 -21.07 -4.78
N LEU A 11 14.27 -20.05 -4.56
CA LEU A 11 14.61 -18.81 -3.86
C LEU A 11 14.42 -18.92 -2.33
N ASN A 12 14.92 -17.92 -1.60
CA ASN A 12 14.79 -17.85 -0.15
C ASN A 12 13.34 -17.49 0.25
N CYS A 13 12.56 -18.51 0.60
CA CYS A 13 11.16 -18.35 0.98
C CYS A 13 10.94 -17.52 2.26
N ASP A 14 11.92 -17.49 3.17
CA ASP A 14 11.79 -16.74 4.42
C ASP A 14 12.00 -15.23 4.15
N LEU A 15 12.89 -14.87 3.24
CA LEU A 15 13.02 -13.48 2.77
C LEU A 15 11.75 -13.02 2.04
N ILE A 16 11.19 -13.86 1.14
CA ILE A 16 9.93 -13.58 0.45
C ILE A 16 8.80 -13.33 1.46
N GLU A 17 8.69 -14.17 2.48
CA GLU A 17 7.65 -14.03 3.51
C GLU A 17 7.85 -12.76 4.33
N ALA A 18 9.08 -12.43 4.72
CA ALA A 18 9.40 -11.22 5.46
C ALA A 18 9.03 -9.96 4.66
N ILE A 19 9.37 -9.89 3.37
CA ILE A 19 8.98 -8.79 2.49
C ILE A 19 7.46 -8.72 2.37
N ALA A 20 6.80 -9.85 2.08
CA ALA A 20 5.35 -9.92 1.90
C ALA A 20 4.55 -9.56 3.16
N LEU A 21 5.08 -9.82 4.36
CA LEU A 21 4.45 -9.41 5.63
C LEU A 21 4.63 -7.91 5.92
N GLY A 22 5.71 -7.32 5.43
CA GLY A 22 6.07 -5.93 5.69
C GLY A 22 5.59 -4.93 4.65
N HIS A 23 5.24 -5.36 3.42
CA HIS A 23 5.11 -4.47 2.26
C HIS A 23 4.06 -3.37 2.45
N ASP A 24 2.90 -3.66 3.03
CA ASP A 24 1.76 -2.74 3.20
C ASP A 24 1.60 -2.19 4.63
N THR A 25 2.60 -2.33 5.49
CA THR A 25 2.51 -1.86 6.88
C THR A 25 2.36 -0.34 7.01
N GLY A 26 2.68 0.40 5.96
CA GLY A 26 2.56 1.86 5.86
C GLY A 26 1.34 2.33 5.09
N HIS A 27 0.40 1.45 4.72
CA HIS A 27 -0.79 1.82 3.95
C HIS A 27 -1.77 2.66 4.77
N THR A 28 -2.42 3.63 4.11
CA THR A 28 -3.40 4.53 4.73
C THR A 28 -4.79 3.88 4.86
N PRO A 29 -5.68 4.40 5.73
CA PRO A 29 -7.10 4.09 5.62
C PRO A 29 -7.64 4.49 4.23
N PHE A 30 -8.64 3.78 3.75
CA PHE A 30 -9.26 3.93 2.41
C PHE A 30 -8.32 3.65 1.23
N GLY A 31 -7.28 2.87 1.44
CA GLY A 31 -6.40 2.38 0.39
C GLY A 31 -5.74 3.51 -0.42
N HIS A 32 -5.62 3.34 -1.73
CA HIS A 32 -4.99 4.33 -2.61
C HIS A 32 -5.72 5.69 -2.66
N ALA A 33 -7.03 5.74 -2.38
CA ALA A 33 -7.73 7.02 -2.25
C ALA A 33 -7.21 7.82 -1.05
N GLY A 34 -7.13 7.18 0.12
CA GLY A 34 -6.56 7.81 1.31
C GLY A 34 -5.09 8.18 1.15
N GLU A 35 -4.31 7.38 0.41
CA GLU A 35 -2.92 7.71 0.07
C GLU A 35 -2.83 9.02 -0.72
N ARG A 36 -3.67 9.19 -1.76
CA ARG A 36 -3.74 10.45 -2.52
C ARG A 36 -4.10 11.65 -1.66
N PHE A 37 -5.11 11.51 -0.80
CA PHE A 37 -5.58 12.59 0.08
C PHE A 37 -4.53 12.98 1.11
N LEU A 38 -3.91 11.99 1.77
CA LEU A 38 -2.85 12.25 2.73
C LEU A 38 -1.62 12.87 2.06
N SER A 39 -1.23 12.37 0.88
CA SER A 39 -0.13 12.92 0.09
C SER A 39 -0.41 14.37 -0.33
N ALA A 40 -1.64 14.70 -0.74
CA ALA A 40 -2.04 16.07 -1.10
C ALA A 40 -1.90 17.02 0.10
N CYS A 41 -2.41 16.65 1.29
CA CYS A 41 -2.28 17.42 2.51
C CYS A 41 -0.80 17.66 2.88
N TYR A 42 0.00 16.60 2.85
CA TYR A 42 1.42 16.65 3.19
C TYR A 42 2.22 17.50 2.20
N HIS A 43 1.98 17.30 0.90
CA HIS A 43 2.65 18.04 -0.17
C HIS A 43 2.35 19.55 -0.13
N ALA A 44 1.09 19.92 0.05
CA ALA A 44 0.67 21.33 0.12
C ALA A 44 1.41 22.12 1.21
N ARG A 45 1.86 21.45 2.27
CA ARG A 45 2.51 22.08 3.42
C ARG A 45 4.03 21.99 3.39
N THR A 46 4.55 20.87 2.90
CA THR A 46 5.99 20.55 3.01
C THR A 46 6.70 20.46 1.66
N GLY A 47 5.97 20.38 0.56
CA GLY A 47 6.52 20.06 -0.76
C GLY A 47 6.95 18.58 -0.92
N ARG A 48 6.74 17.75 0.11
CA ARG A 48 7.09 16.32 0.12
C ARG A 48 5.85 15.47 -0.19
N THR A 49 6.04 14.29 -0.76
CA THR A 49 4.96 13.36 -1.10
C THR A 49 4.90 12.21 -0.11
N PHE A 50 3.69 11.72 0.14
CA PHE A 50 3.46 10.47 0.85
C PHE A 50 3.26 9.34 -0.14
N ASN A 51 3.88 8.19 0.16
CA ASN A 51 3.67 6.94 -0.57
C ASN A 51 3.78 5.76 0.41
N HIS A 52 2.87 4.79 0.33
CA HIS A 52 2.80 3.69 1.28
C HIS A 52 4.04 2.80 1.28
N ASN A 53 4.74 2.63 0.15
CA ASN A 53 5.99 1.89 0.06
C ASN A 53 7.06 2.52 0.97
N VAL A 54 7.25 3.83 0.81
CA VAL A 54 8.19 4.64 1.62
C VAL A 54 7.79 4.60 3.09
N HIS A 55 6.50 4.77 3.35
CA HIS A 55 5.99 4.76 4.72
C HIS A 55 6.08 3.38 5.38
N SER A 56 5.97 2.28 4.62
CA SER A 56 6.20 0.93 5.14
C SER A 56 7.64 0.75 5.63
N VAL A 57 8.63 1.24 4.89
CA VAL A 57 10.02 1.27 5.36
C VAL A 57 10.14 2.11 6.63
N ARG A 58 9.55 3.32 6.66
CA ARG A 58 9.56 4.19 7.83
C ARG A 58 8.93 3.51 9.07
N VAL A 59 7.82 2.82 8.91
CA VAL A 59 7.17 2.06 10.01
C VAL A 59 8.12 1.01 10.57
N LEU A 60 8.74 0.21 9.72
CA LEU A 60 9.57 -0.92 10.14
C LEU A 60 10.91 -0.47 10.74
N ASP A 61 11.56 0.50 10.12
CA ASP A 61 12.93 0.91 10.45
C ASP A 61 12.99 2.09 11.43
N ASN A 62 12.21 3.15 11.20
CA ASN A 62 12.29 4.38 12.00
C ASN A 62 11.34 4.36 13.20
N LEU A 63 10.06 3.95 13.01
CA LEU A 63 9.06 4.00 14.08
C LEU A 63 9.14 2.81 15.02
N TYR A 64 9.24 1.59 14.51
CA TYR A 64 9.34 0.40 15.37
C TYR A 64 10.75 -0.13 15.57
N ARG A 65 11.72 0.28 14.77
CA ARG A 65 13.17 -0.04 14.87
C ARG A 65 13.41 -1.54 15.08
N ARG A 66 12.84 -2.36 14.19
CA ARG A 66 12.84 -3.82 14.33
C ARG A 66 14.13 -4.50 13.88
N ASN A 67 15.18 -3.74 13.52
CA ASN A 67 16.45 -4.27 13.01
C ASN A 67 16.23 -5.21 11.82
N ILE A 68 15.47 -4.73 10.85
CA ILE A 68 15.14 -5.46 9.62
C ILE A 68 16.34 -5.47 8.68
N SER A 69 16.52 -6.57 7.93
CA SER A 69 17.60 -6.66 6.95
C SER A 69 17.40 -5.70 5.78
N LEU A 70 18.51 -5.26 5.19
CA LEU A 70 18.48 -4.39 4.01
C LEU A 70 17.63 -4.99 2.88
N GLN A 71 17.79 -6.30 2.62
CA GLN A 71 17.07 -7.01 1.56
C GLN A 71 15.56 -7.00 1.79
N THR A 72 15.13 -7.08 3.04
CA THR A 72 13.70 -7.00 3.39
C THR A 72 13.17 -5.59 3.19
N LEU A 73 13.88 -4.57 3.68
CA LEU A 73 13.46 -3.16 3.51
C LEU A 73 13.47 -2.72 2.05
N ASP A 74 14.48 -3.13 1.29
CA ASP A 74 14.55 -2.89 -0.16
C ASP A 74 13.37 -3.53 -0.89
N GLY A 75 13.05 -4.79 -0.58
CA GLY A 75 11.89 -5.48 -1.12
C GLY A 75 10.57 -4.80 -0.75
N VAL A 76 10.46 -4.29 0.50
CA VAL A 76 9.31 -3.51 0.97
C VAL A 76 9.21 -2.17 0.23
N LEU A 77 10.31 -1.45 0.03
CA LEU A 77 10.30 -0.20 -0.73
C LEU A 77 9.89 -0.42 -2.19
N CYS A 78 10.34 -1.50 -2.81
CA CYS A 78 10.24 -1.72 -4.25
C CYS A 78 9.07 -2.63 -4.68
N HIS A 79 8.09 -2.90 -3.78
CA HIS A 79 7.01 -3.85 -4.09
C HIS A 79 5.95 -3.34 -5.08
N ASN A 80 5.91 -2.05 -5.40
CA ASN A 80 4.90 -1.34 -6.21
C ASN A 80 4.46 -2.12 -7.48
N GLY A 81 3.60 -3.12 -7.29
CA GLY A 81 3.09 -4.02 -8.33
C GLY A 81 2.15 -3.37 -9.33
N GLU A 82 1.60 -2.18 -9.02
CA GLU A 82 0.76 -1.42 -9.94
C GLU A 82 1.49 -1.04 -11.23
N PHE A 83 2.82 -0.92 -11.20
CA PHE A 83 3.65 -0.68 -12.41
C PHE A 83 4.12 -2.01 -13.01
N ALA A 84 3.19 -2.72 -13.68
CA ALA A 84 3.45 -3.99 -14.31
C ALA A 84 4.60 -3.92 -15.34
N GLN A 85 5.57 -4.82 -15.22
CA GLN A 85 6.67 -5.00 -16.16
C GLN A 85 6.71 -6.46 -16.60
N GLN A 86 6.97 -6.70 -17.92
CA GLN A 86 7.10 -8.04 -18.48
C GLN A 86 8.32 -8.76 -17.89
N VAL A 87 9.41 -8.03 -17.68
CA VAL A 87 10.67 -8.52 -17.14
C VAL A 87 11.10 -7.63 -15.98
N LEU A 88 11.21 -8.19 -14.81
CA LEU A 88 11.73 -7.54 -13.61
C LEU A 88 13.20 -7.91 -13.45
N ARG A 89 14.07 -6.91 -13.64
CA ARG A 89 15.50 -7.00 -13.42
C ARG A 89 15.86 -6.41 -12.08
N LEU A 90 16.95 -6.91 -11.51
CA LEU A 90 17.44 -6.46 -10.21
C LEU A 90 17.85 -4.99 -10.22
N GLY A 91 17.60 -4.31 -9.13
CA GLY A 91 18.18 -3.02 -8.77
C GLY A 91 19.58 -3.17 -8.19
N GLU A 92 20.19 -2.04 -7.83
CA GLU A 92 21.59 -1.97 -7.38
C GLU A 92 21.73 -1.59 -5.89
N THR A 93 20.65 -1.62 -5.11
CA THR A 93 20.67 -1.26 -3.69
C THR A 93 21.50 -2.28 -2.90
N ALA A 94 22.67 -1.88 -2.43
CA ALA A 94 23.61 -2.73 -1.73
C ALA A 94 23.95 -2.28 -0.30
N THR A 95 23.53 -1.06 0.09
CA THR A 95 23.79 -0.48 1.41
C THR A 95 22.56 0.24 1.95
N PHE A 96 22.48 0.39 3.29
CA PHE A 96 21.43 1.18 3.93
C PHE A 96 21.46 2.66 3.49
N GLU A 97 22.64 3.23 3.28
CA GLU A 97 22.77 4.61 2.76
C GLU A 97 22.12 4.77 1.38
N GLN A 98 22.27 3.76 0.50
CA GLN A 98 21.60 3.78 -0.81
C GLN A 98 20.08 3.65 -0.65
N LEU A 99 19.61 2.82 0.26
CA LEU A 99 18.19 2.70 0.59
C LEU A 99 17.63 4.02 1.12
N ASP A 100 18.32 4.67 2.06
CA ASP A 100 17.91 5.96 2.63
C ASP A 100 17.84 7.05 1.55
N ASN A 101 18.81 7.06 0.63
CA ASN A 101 18.80 8.00 -0.51
C ASN A 101 17.61 7.73 -1.46
N LEU A 102 17.24 6.47 -1.69
CA LEU A 102 16.04 6.13 -2.48
C LEU A 102 14.75 6.56 -1.78
N VAL A 103 14.64 6.32 -0.48
CA VAL A 103 13.51 6.77 0.35
C VAL A 103 13.36 8.29 0.26
N GLU A 104 14.45 9.04 0.42
CA GLU A 104 14.44 10.49 0.31
C GLU A 104 14.07 10.96 -1.10
N ALA A 105 14.63 10.34 -2.15
CA ALA A 105 14.31 10.67 -3.53
C ALA A 105 12.82 10.43 -3.86
N CYS A 106 12.23 9.33 -3.37
CA CYS A 106 10.80 9.04 -3.54
C CYS A 106 9.91 10.05 -2.80
N THR A 107 10.35 10.54 -1.65
CA THR A 107 9.60 11.54 -0.87
C THR A 107 9.69 12.93 -1.51
N ALA A 108 10.81 13.25 -2.15
CA ALA A 108 11.01 14.53 -2.84
C ALA A 108 10.33 14.57 -4.23
N ASP A 109 10.27 13.44 -4.92
CA ASP A 109 9.65 13.31 -6.26
C ASP A 109 8.96 11.96 -6.39
N GLU A 110 7.63 11.98 -6.39
CA GLU A 110 6.78 10.79 -6.55
C GLU A 110 7.07 9.99 -7.82
N SER A 111 7.55 10.65 -8.89
CA SER A 111 7.89 9.96 -10.13
C SER A 111 9.00 8.93 -9.97
N THR A 112 9.85 9.07 -8.95
CA THR A 112 10.91 8.12 -8.59
C THR A 112 10.37 6.75 -8.24
N ILE A 113 9.17 6.65 -7.64
CA ILE A 113 8.51 5.38 -7.30
C ILE A 113 8.43 4.44 -8.51
N LYS A 114 8.16 4.98 -9.71
CA LYS A 114 8.04 4.20 -10.96
C LYS A 114 9.36 3.57 -11.39
N THR A 115 10.49 4.10 -10.92
CA THR A 115 11.83 3.64 -11.28
C THR A 115 12.39 2.58 -10.33
N LEU A 116 11.76 2.38 -9.17
CA LEU A 116 12.20 1.44 -8.16
C LEU A 116 12.28 0.01 -8.68
N ARG A 117 13.36 -0.68 -8.31
CA ARG A 117 13.61 -2.09 -8.65
C ARG A 117 14.17 -2.81 -7.44
N PRO A 118 13.57 -3.95 -7.04
CA PRO A 118 14.12 -4.75 -5.94
C PRO A 118 15.55 -5.24 -6.26
N SER A 119 16.43 -5.22 -5.28
CA SER A 119 17.81 -5.71 -5.43
C SER A 119 17.92 -7.24 -5.36
N THR A 120 16.82 -7.95 -5.04
CA THR A 120 16.78 -9.41 -4.93
C THR A 120 15.67 -10.00 -5.80
N LEU A 121 15.85 -11.26 -6.25
CA LEU A 121 14.80 -11.99 -6.96
C LEU A 121 13.58 -12.23 -6.07
N GLU A 122 13.79 -12.38 -4.77
CA GLU A 122 12.74 -12.49 -3.76
C GLU A 122 11.84 -11.26 -3.74
N GLY A 123 12.43 -10.06 -3.77
CA GLY A 123 11.69 -8.79 -3.88
C GLY A 123 10.92 -8.69 -5.20
N CYS A 124 11.52 -9.12 -6.32
CA CYS A 124 10.82 -9.19 -7.61
C CYS A 124 9.64 -10.16 -7.57
N VAL A 125 9.78 -11.31 -6.88
CA VAL A 125 8.67 -12.27 -6.69
C VAL A 125 7.54 -11.66 -5.86
N VAL A 126 7.84 -10.93 -4.78
CA VAL A 126 6.79 -10.27 -3.99
C VAL A 126 6.07 -9.23 -4.83
N ARG A 127 6.80 -8.38 -5.56
CA ARG A 127 6.22 -7.35 -6.45
C ARG A 127 5.27 -7.94 -7.49
N VAL A 128 5.62 -9.04 -8.15
CA VAL A 128 4.74 -9.67 -9.12
C VAL A 128 3.57 -10.40 -8.46
N ALA A 129 3.80 -10.99 -7.30
CA ALA A 129 2.76 -11.70 -6.54
C ALA A 129 1.70 -10.75 -5.98
N ASP A 130 2.10 -9.58 -5.52
CA ASP A 130 1.20 -8.51 -5.10
C ASP A 130 0.25 -8.12 -6.24
N MET A 131 0.78 -7.82 -7.42
CA MET A 131 -0.01 -7.53 -8.60
C MET A 131 -1.02 -8.64 -8.96
N ILE A 132 -0.61 -9.92 -8.88
CA ILE A 132 -1.48 -11.04 -9.20
C ILE A 132 -2.60 -11.19 -8.17
N ALA A 133 -2.32 -10.89 -6.91
CA ALA A 133 -3.21 -11.13 -5.79
C ALA A 133 -4.54 -10.38 -5.92
N TYR A 134 -4.52 -9.14 -6.39
CA TYR A 134 -5.73 -8.32 -6.46
C TYR A 134 -6.54 -8.52 -7.75
N ILE A 135 -5.93 -8.85 -8.91
CA ILE A 135 -6.65 -8.88 -10.19
C ILE A 135 -7.88 -9.79 -10.18
N GLY A 136 -7.69 -11.03 -9.76
CA GLY A 136 -8.80 -11.98 -9.69
C GLY A 136 -9.68 -11.82 -8.46
N LYS A 137 -9.09 -11.31 -7.37
CA LYS A 137 -9.79 -11.07 -6.11
C LYS A 137 -10.78 -9.92 -6.26
N ASP A 138 -10.40 -8.82 -6.91
CA ASP A 138 -11.30 -7.69 -7.19
C ASP A 138 -12.56 -8.11 -7.95
N ARG A 139 -12.41 -8.99 -8.97
CA ARG A 139 -13.54 -9.54 -9.70
C ARG A 139 -14.45 -10.37 -8.81
N GLN A 140 -13.86 -11.18 -7.94
CA GLN A 140 -14.60 -12.01 -7.00
C GLN A 140 -15.36 -11.16 -5.98
N ASP A 141 -14.73 -10.12 -5.45
CA ASP A 141 -15.34 -9.21 -4.49
C ASP A 141 -16.42 -8.33 -5.14
N ALA A 142 -16.18 -7.84 -6.35
CA ALA A 142 -17.18 -7.11 -7.12
C ALA A 142 -18.46 -7.92 -7.40
N LEU A 143 -18.31 -9.22 -7.69
CA LEU A 143 -19.45 -10.15 -7.78
C LEU A 143 -20.18 -10.32 -6.44
N ALA A 144 -19.44 -10.56 -5.36
CA ALA A 144 -20.01 -10.77 -4.03
C ALA A 144 -20.74 -9.54 -3.50
N MET A 145 -20.26 -8.34 -3.86
CA MET A 145 -20.86 -7.06 -3.49
C MET A 145 -21.97 -6.59 -4.43
N GLY A 146 -22.24 -7.33 -5.52
CA GLY A 146 -23.24 -6.94 -6.53
C GLY A 146 -22.83 -5.74 -7.38
N VAL A 147 -21.54 -5.39 -7.41
CA VAL A 147 -21.02 -4.35 -8.29
C VAL A 147 -21.09 -4.80 -9.74
N ILE A 148 -20.86 -6.07 -9.99
CA ILE A 148 -21.05 -6.73 -11.30
C ILE A 148 -21.96 -7.96 -11.13
N ASP A 149 -22.71 -8.31 -12.19
CA ASP A 149 -23.65 -9.44 -12.14
C ASP A 149 -23.00 -10.75 -12.61
N SER A 150 -21.91 -10.68 -13.36
CA SER A 150 -21.22 -11.85 -13.92
C SER A 150 -19.78 -11.53 -14.32
N LEU A 151 -18.99 -12.57 -14.62
CA LEU A 151 -17.64 -12.42 -15.19
C LEU A 151 -17.62 -12.28 -16.73
N SER A 152 -18.77 -12.22 -17.39
CA SER A 152 -18.88 -12.13 -18.86
C SER A 152 -18.20 -10.88 -19.49
N PRO A 153 -18.06 -9.73 -18.80
CA PRO A 153 -17.35 -8.60 -19.35
C PRO A 153 -15.82 -8.78 -19.44
N PHE A 154 -15.27 -9.79 -18.75
CA PHE A 154 -13.84 -10.03 -18.75
C PHE A 154 -13.46 -11.06 -19.82
N ASP A 155 -12.55 -10.67 -20.68
CA ASP A 155 -12.02 -11.48 -21.78
C ASP A 155 -10.53 -11.68 -21.57
N SER A 156 -10.12 -12.91 -21.29
CA SER A 156 -8.74 -13.23 -20.92
C SER A 156 -8.49 -14.71 -21.23
N GLU A 157 -7.81 -14.95 -22.35
CA GLU A 157 -7.56 -16.32 -22.84
C GLU A 157 -6.40 -16.99 -22.13
N ALA A 158 -5.27 -16.31 -21.99
CA ALA A 158 -4.05 -16.89 -21.42
C ALA A 158 -4.10 -17.03 -19.92
N ILE A 159 -4.48 -15.95 -19.20
CA ILE A 159 -4.51 -15.99 -17.72
C ILE A 159 -5.86 -16.47 -17.17
N GLY A 160 -6.93 -16.42 -17.95
CA GLY A 160 -8.28 -16.78 -17.53
C GLY A 160 -8.99 -15.67 -16.75
N VAL A 161 -10.27 -15.88 -16.41
CA VAL A 161 -11.14 -14.83 -15.83
C VAL A 161 -11.41 -15.01 -14.32
N THR A 162 -11.26 -16.22 -13.80
CA THR A 162 -11.49 -16.51 -12.37
C THR A 162 -10.21 -16.36 -11.56
N ASN A 163 -10.33 -15.96 -10.28
CA ASN A 163 -9.19 -15.79 -9.39
C ASN A 163 -8.26 -17.03 -9.38
N ALA A 164 -8.81 -18.23 -9.28
CA ALA A 164 -8.03 -19.47 -9.26
C ALA A 164 -7.23 -19.68 -10.56
N LYS A 165 -7.84 -19.44 -11.74
CA LYS A 165 -7.15 -19.57 -13.04
C LYS A 165 -6.05 -18.51 -13.20
N ILE A 166 -6.34 -17.26 -12.85
CA ILE A 166 -5.40 -16.15 -12.93
C ILE A 166 -4.16 -16.47 -12.09
N ILE A 167 -4.32 -16.85 -10.83
CA ILE A 167 -3.22 -17.22 -9.94
C ILE A 167 -2.43 -18.41 -10.51
N ASN A 168 -3.11 -19.47 -10.93
CA ASN A 168 -2.43 -20.67 -11.45
C ASN A 168 -1.63 -20.36 -12.72
N ASN A 169 -2.28 -19.75 -13.72
CA ASN A 169 -1.68 -19.56 -15.03
C ASN A 169 -0.51 -18.58 -15.01
N LEU A 170 -0.65 -17.46 -14.24
CA LEU A 170 0.45 -16.53 -14.02
C LEU A 170 1.60 -17.16 -13.24
N THR A 171 1.32 -17.97 -12.21
CA THR A 171 2.37 -18.67 -11.45
C THR A 171 3.16 -19.63 -12.35
N VAL A 172 2.47 -20.43 -13.16
CA VAL A 172 3.11 -21.40 -14.07
C VAL A 172 3.96 -20.68 -15.13
N ASP A 173 3.42 -19.63 -15.73
CA ASP A 173 4.13 -18.85 -16.75
C ASP A 173 5.39 -18.18 -16.19
N ILE A 174 5.28 -17.54 -15.04
CA ILE A 174 6.41 -16.88 -14.35
C ILE A 174 7.51 -17.90 -14.04
N VAL A 175 7.15 -19.05 -13.47
CA VAL A 175 8.12 -20.09 -13.14
C VAL A 175 8.85 -20.60 -14.40
N ASN A 176 8.10 -20.87 -15.47
CA ASN A 176 8.68 -21.36 -16.73
C ASN A 176 9.61 -20.33 -17.39
N ASN A 177 9.31 -19.06 -17.26
CA ASN A 177 10.11 -18.00 -17.89
C ASN A 177 11.27 -17.51 -17.03
N SER A 178 11.26 -17.78 -15.72
CA SER A 178 12.25 -17.26 -14.75
C SER A 178 13.21 -18.31 -14.20
N TYR A 179 12.87 -19.61 -14.26
CA TYR A 179 13.69 -20.66 -13.64
C TYR A 179 15.14 -20.65 -14.16
N GLY A 180 16.10 -20.56 -13.24
CA GLY A 180 17.53 -20.50 -13.55
C GLY A 180 18.02 -19.21 -14.19
N LYS A 181 17.21 -18.15 -14.24
CA LYS A 181 17.58 -16.83 -14.78
C LYS A 181 17.77 -15.79 -13.66
N PRO A 182 18.58 -14.75 -13.90
CA PRO A 182 18.79 -13.65 -12.94
C PRO A 182 17.69 -12.56 -13.04
N GLU A 183 16.47 -12.93 -13.43
CA GLU A 183 15.33 -12.01 -13.60
C GLU A 183 14.02 -12.78 -13.40
N ILE A 184 12.96 -12.06 -13.05
CA ILE A 184 11.59 -12.57 -13.02
C ILE A 184 10.86 -12.08 -14.27
N ALA A 185 10.33 -13.00 -15.06
CA ALA A 185 9.74 -12.68 -16.36
C ALA A 185 8.43 -13.42 -16.61
N MET A 186 7.60 -12.83 -17.45
CA MET A 186 6.40 -13.42 -18.05
C MET A 186 6.56 -13.53 -19.56
N SER A 187 5.88 -14.49 -20.19
CA SER A 187 5.75 -14.53 -21.64
C SER A 187 5.04 -13.27 -22.17
N GLU A 188 5.29 -12.93 -23.42
CA GLU A 188 4.66 -11.75 -24.04
C GLU A 188 3.12 -11.89 -24.08
N GLU A 189 2.63 -13.08 -24.36
CA GLU A 189 1.19 -13.39 -24.41
C GLU A 189 0.54 -13.16 -23.05
N VAL A 190 1.08 -13.75 -21.97
CA VAL A 190 0.57 -13.62 -20.62
C VAL A 190 0.68 -12.19 -20.10
N PHE A 191 1.75 -11.48 -20.41
CA PHE A 191 1.89 -10.08 -20.02
C PHE A 191 0.88 -9.15 -20.74
N ARG A 192 0.62 -9.40 -22.04
CA ARG A 192 -0.42 -8.66 -22.76
C ARG A 192 -1.80 -8.89 -22.16
N ASP A 193 -2.11 -10.12 -21.82
CA ASP A 193 -3.39 -10.52 -21.25
C ASP A 193 -3.56 -9.97 -19.83
N LEU A 194 -2.48 -9.94 -19.02
CA LEU A 194 -2.43 -9.30 -17.73
C LEU A 194 -2.76 -7.79 -17.79
N LYS A 195 -2.19 -7.07 -18.78
CA LYS A 195 -2.50 -5.65 -18.99
C LYS A 195 -3.96 -5.44 -19.38
N LEU A 196 -4.49 -6.33 -20.23
CA LEU A 196 -5.91 -6.31 -20.59
C LEU A 196 -6.80 -6.53 -19.35
N ALA A 197 -6.46 -7.52 -18.52
CA ALA A 197 -7.20 -7.81 -17.30
C ALA A 197 -7.22 -6.62 -16.30
N LYS A 198 -6.07 -5.94 -16.12
CA LYS A 198 -6.00 -4.71 -15.30
C LYS A 198 -6.88 -3.60 -15.86
N LYS A 199 -6.82 -3.37 -17.17
CA LYS A 199 -7.65 -2.36 -17.84
C LYS A 199 -9.13 -2.66 -17.69
N GLN A 200 -9.54 -3.91 -17.89
CA GLN A 200 -10.94 -4.34 -17.74
C GLN A 200 -11.43 -4.20 -16.29
N ASN A 201 -10.60 -4.55 -15.28
CA ASN A 201 -10.95 -4.32 -13.88
C ASN A 201 -11.21 -2.83 -13.63
N TYR A 202 -10.33 -1.95 -14.14
CA TYR A 202 -10.50 -0.52 -13.99
C TYR A 202 -11.80 -0.02 -14.62
N GLU A 203 -12.08 -0.39 -15.88
CA GLU A 203 -13.27 0.05 -16.62
C GLU A 203 -14.59 -0.53 -16.08
N VAL A 204 -14.60 -1.80 -15.66
CA VAL A 204 -15.83 -2.53 -15.30
C VAL A 204 -16.16 -2.42 -13.80
N ILE A 205 -15.13 -2.31 -12.95
CA ILE A 205 -15.29 -2.29 -11.48
C ILE A 205 -15.15 -0.87 -10.94
N TYR A 206 -14.05 -0.18 -11.26
CA TYR A 206 -13.69 1.08 -10.61
C TYR A 206 -14.32 2.32 -11.24
N LEU A 207 -14.56 2.32 -12.57
CA LEU A 207 -15.22 3.45 -13.26
C LEU A 207 -16.75 3.34 -13.31
N LYS A 208 -17.37 2.41 -12.58
CA LYS A 208 -18.83 2.26 -12.59
C LYS A 208 -19.48 3.51 -12.00
N GLU A 209 -20.23 4.24 -12.82
CA GLU A 209 -20.88 5.51 -12.47
C GLU A 209 -21.74 5.38 -11.20
N GLY A 210 -21.63 6.38 -10.31
CA GLY A 210 -22.48 6.56 -9.12
C GLY A 210 -21.98 5.93 -7.82
N MET A 211 -20.81 5.27 -7.80
CA MET A 211 -20.25 4.70 -6.56
C MET A 211 -19.10 5.51 -5.95
N VAL A 212 -18.43 6.34 -6.73
CA VAL A 212 -17.11 6.88 -6.36
C VAL A 212 -17.16 8.35 -5.94
N ASP A 213 -17.85 9.22 -6.70
CA ASP A 213 -17.65 10.68 -6.57
C ASP A 213 -18.06 11.27 -5.21
N ASP A 214 -19.26 11.03 -4.72
CA ASP A 214 -19.73 11.68 -3.48
C ASP A 214 -19.02 11.17 -2.23
N THR A 215 -18.70 9.87 -2.19
CA THR A 215 -18.02 9.27 -1.03
C THR A 215 -16.52 9.61 -1.03
N GLU A 216 -15.85 9.62 -2.18
CA GLU A 216 -14.44 10.01 -2.28
C GLU A 216 -14.24 11.47 -1.87
N ASN A 217 -15.04 12.39 -2.39
CA ASN A 217 -14.99 13.81 -2.03
C ASN A 217 -15.22 14.01 -0.52
N LEU A 218 -16.17 13.27 0.06
CA LEU A 218 -16.44 13.32 1.50
C LEU A 218 -15.22 12.85 2.32
N VAL A 219 -14.57 11.76 1.88
CA VAL A 219 -13.37 11.23 2.55
C VAL A 219 -12.21 12.21 2.41
N GLU A 220 -12.02 12.84 1.24
CA GLU A 220 -10.98 13.85 1.02
C GLU A 220 -11.13 15.02 2.00
N GLU A 221 -12.33 15.60 2.10
CA GLU A 221 -12.62 16.67 3.06
C GLU A 221 -12.35 16.23 4.51
N MET A 222 -12.70 14.99 4.87
CA MET A 222 -12.41 14.45 6.20
C MET A 222 -10.90 14.32 6.46
N PHE A 223 -10.09 13.96 5.45
CA PHE A 223 -8.63 13.93 5.56
C PHE A 223 -8.06 15.33 5.80
N GLU A 224 -8.49 16.32 5.04
CA GLU A 224 -8.04 17.72 5.18
C GLU A 224 -8.35 18.28 6.57
N GLU A 225 -9.60 18.13 7.03
CA GLU A 225 -10.01 18.60 8.35
C GLU A 225 -9.26 17.92 9.49
N MET A 226 -9.10 16.59 9.38
CA MET A 226 -8.41 15.81 10.40
C MET A 226 -6.92 16.11 10.45
N TYR A 227 -6.27 16.25 9.27
CA TYR A 227 -4.88 16.66 9.17
C TYR A 227 -4.65 18.03 9.82
N ALA A 228 -5.43 19.03 9.46
CA ALA A 228 -5.33 20.38 10.01
C ALA A 228 -5.56 20.39 11.54
N ARG A 229 -6.55 19.65 12.03
CA ARG A 229 -6.85 19.55 13.46
C ARG A 229 -5.76 18.87 14.25
N LEU A 230 -5.26 17.72 13.80
CA LEU A 230 -4.19 16.98 14.47
C LEU A 230 -2.89 17.76 14.50
N LEU A 231 -2.59 18.49 13.42
CA LEU A 231 -1.43 19.37 13.37
C LEU A 231 -1.55 20.55 14.35
N ALA A 232 -2.71 21.19 14.43
CA ALA A 232 -2.96 22.25 15.41
C ALA A 232 -2.83 21.73 16.85
N ASP A 233 -3.41 20.56 17.14
CA ASP A 233 -3.33 19.91 18.44
C ASP A 233 -1.87 19.58 18.83
N LEU A 234 -1.04 19.18 17.86
CA LEU A 234 0.38 18.90 18.06
C LEU A 234 1.17 20.18 18.36
N LEU A 235 0.98 21.22 17.54
CA LEU A 235 1.68 22.51 17.70
C LEU A 235 1.30 23.27 18.97
N GLU A 236 0.05 23.13 19.41
CA GLU A 236 -0.46 23.72 20.67
C GLU A 236 -0.23 22.83 21.88
N GLU A 237 0.43 21.68 21.70
CA GLU A 237 0.69 20.70 22.75
C GLU A 237 -0.56 20.24 23.52
N ARG A 238 -1.68 20.06 22.85
CA ARG A 238 -2.93 19.56 23.44
C ARG A 238 -2.78 18.08 23.81
N ARG A 239 -2.22 17.81 24.98
CA ARG A 239 -1.84 16.46 25.44
C ARG A 239 -3.01 15.47 25.53
N GLU A 240 -4.25 15.93 25.65
CA GLU A 240 -5.47 15.11 25.63
C GLU A 240 -5.89 14.66 24.23
N SER A 241 -5.35 15.27 23.17
CA SER A 241 -5.65 14.92 21.79
C SER A 241 -5.25 13.48 21.46
N PRO A 242 -6.01 12.80 20.57
CA PRO A 242 -5.72 11.45 20.11
C PRO A 242 -4.30 11.26 19.58
N ILE A 243 -3.69 12.26 18.95
CA ILE A 243 -2.31 12.15 18.45
C ILE A 243 -1.31 11.88 19.57
N PHE A 244 -1.48 12.46 20.76
CA PHE A 244 -0.65 12.17 21.92
C PHE A 244 -1.03 10.88 22.62
N GLN A 245 -2.35 10.67 22.84
CA GLN A 245 -2.84 9.55 23.65
C GLN A 245 -2.78 8.21 22.91
N HIS A 246 -3.08 8.20 21.62
CA HIS A 246 -3.16 6.97 20.84
C HIS A 246 -1.91 6.72 20.00
N HIS A 247 -1.20 7.76 19.52
CA HIS A 247 -0.03 7.57 18.67
C HIS A 247 1.27 7.65 19.46
N VAL A 248 1.64 8.82 19.98
CA VAL A 248 2.93 9.01 20.67
C VAL A 248 3.08 8.06 21.86
N ARG A 249 2.04 7.92 22.69
CA ARG A 249 2.05 7.00 23.83
C ARG A 249 2.18 5.54 23.39
N ARG A 250 1.51 5.13 22.31
CA ARG A 250 1.57 3.76 21.80
C ARG A 250 2.93 3.43 21.21
N LEU A 251 3.54 4.35 20.45
CA LEU A 251 4.89 4.19 19.92
C LEU A 251 5.90 4.00 21.06
N ALA A 252 5.84 4.83 22.10
CA ALA A 252 6.71 4.72 23.27
C ALA A 252 6.55 3.38 24.01
N ALA A 253 5.33 2.82 24.05
CA ALA A 253 5.06 1.53 24.66
C ALA A 253 5.51 0.34 23.78
N ALA A 254 5.40 0.46 22.45
CA ALA A 254 5.70 -0.61 21.51
C ALA A 254 7.18 -0.67 21.11
N SER A 255 7.89 0.44 21.14
CA SER A 255 9.31 0.55 20.79
C SER A 255 10.11 1.09 21.97
N ARG A 256 10.94 0.22 22.57
CA ARG A 256 11.83 0.63 23.70
C ARG A 256 12.90 1.66 23.27
N SER A 257 13.11 1.83 21.97
CA SER A 257 14.13 2.72 21.40
C SER A 257 13.58 4.09 20.99
N ILE A 258 12.26 4.33 21.08
CA ILE A 258 11.66 5.64 20.81
C ILE A 258 11.52 6.40 22.14
N VAL A 259 12.22 7.55 22.20
CA VAL A 259 12.04 8.54 23.25
C VAL A 259 10.98 9.54 22.78
N PRO A 260 9.83 9.68 23.48
CA PRO A 260 8.74 10.56 23.02
C PRO A 260 9.19 12.00 22.77
N ALA A 261 10.09 12.54 23.58
CA ALA A 261 10.60 13.89 23.40
C ALA A 261 11.42 14.06 22.12
N GLU A 262 12.23 13.07 21.74
CA GLU A 262 13.01 13.08 20.49
C GLU A 262 12.08 12.95 19.27
N TYR A 263 11.07 12.07 19.36
CA TYR A 263 10.09 11.91 18.30
C TYR A 263 9.28 13.19 18.06
N LEU A 264 8.81 13.84 19.14
CA LEU A 264 8.07 15.09 19.09
C LEU A 264 8.92 16.31 18.69
N ALA A 265 10.25 16.22 18.76
CA ALA A 265 11.15 17.25 18.25
C ALA A 265 11.35 17.16 16.72
N GLY A 266 10.83 16.12 16.07
CA GLY A 266 10.84 15.97 14.62
C GLY A 266 9.83 16.88 13.92
N GLU A 267 9.73 16.74 12.60
CA GLU A 267 8.83 17.52 11.76
C GLU A 267 7.36 17.26 12.12
N PRO A 268 6.56 18.27 12.52
CA PRO A 268 5.18 18.08 12.97
C PRO A 268 4.28 17.46 11.91
N ASP A 269 4.42 17.87 10.65
CA ASP A 269 3.65 17.33 9.53
C ASP A 269 3.93 15.82 9.33
N GLN A 270 5.18 15.37 9.51
CA GLN A 270 5.52 13.95 9.45
C GLN A 270 4.88 13.14 10.59
N ILE A 271 4.78 13.71 11.80
CA ILE A 271 4.13 13.05 12.93
C ILE A 271 2.63 12.88 12.68
N VAL A 272 1.97 13.86 12.05
CA VAL A 272 0.57 13.75 11.63
C VAL A 272 0.40 12.65 10.59
N VAL A 273 1.27 12.61 9.58
CA VAL A 273 1.30 11.56 8.55
C VAL A 273 1.46 10.18 9.18
N ASP A 274 2.44 10.01 10.08
CA ASP A 274 2.68 8.75 10.79
C ASP A 274 1.42 8.27 11.54
N TYR A 275 0.70 9.19 12.17
CA TYR A 275 -0.52 8.85 12.90
C TYR A 275 -1.67 8.51 11.97
N MET A 276 -1.95 9.34 10.97
CA MET A 276 -3.07 9.12 10.05
C MET A 276 -2.87 7.84 9.22
N ALA A 277 -1.66 7.56 8.74
CA ALA A 277 -1.34 6.34 8.03
C ALA A 277 -1.45 5.07 8.90
N SER A 278 -1.32 5.20 10.24
CA SER A 278 -1.48 4.06 11.16
C SER A 278 -2.92 3.63 11.41
N MET A 279 -3.91 4.33 10.85
CA MET A 279 -5.32 4.08 11.11
C MET A 279 -5.88 3.02 10.18
N THR A 280 -6.86 2.25 10.69
CA THR A 280 -7.81 1.51 9.85
C THR A 280 -8.98 2.44 9.48
N ASP A 281 -9.76 2.09 8.44
CA ASP A 281 -10.95 2.86 8.03
C ASP A 281 -11.90 3.11 9.21
N SER A 282 -12.20 2.06 9.97
CA SER A 282 -13.10 2.15 11.12
C SER A 282 -12.55 3.06 12.22
N TYR A 283 -11.22 3.01 12.43
CA TYR A 283 -10.57 3.85 13.44
C TYR A 283 -10.50 5.30 12.99
N PHE A 284 -10.21 5.57 11.71
CA PHE A 284 -10.26 6.90 11.13
C PHE A 284 -11.63 7.55 11.32
N MET A 285 -12.70 6.83 10.95
CA MET A 285 -14.08 7.30 11.14
C MET A 285 -14.43 7.57 12.61
N ALA A 286 -13.92 6.75 13.52
CA ALA A 286 -14.16 6.92 14.97
C ALA A 286 -13.45 8.16 15.51
N ILE A 287 -12.19 8.38 15.11
CA ILE A 287 -11.41 9.57 15.49
C ILE A 287 -12.00 10.84 14.88
N TYR A 288 -12.43 10.79 13.61
CA TYR A 288 -13.10 11.93 12.98
C TYR A 288 -14.34 12.36 13.76
N ARG A 289 -15.24 11.42 14.12
CA ARG A 289 -16.44 11.72 14.92
C ARG A 289 -16.10 12.29 16.30
N HIS A 290 -15.01 11.81 16.90
CA HIS A 290 -14.56 12.33 18.19
C HIS A 290 -14.04 13.76 18.11
N LEU A 291 -13.27 14.08 17.06
CA LEU A 291 -12.69 15.41 16.86
C LEU A 291 -13.71 16.45 16.34
N PHE A 292 -14.72 15.97 15.60
CA PHE A 292 -15.76 16.80 14.95
C PHE A 292 -17.18 16.30 15.30
N PRO A 293 -17.62 16.41 16.57
CA PRO A 293 -18.91 15.87 17.01
C PRO A 293 -20.10 16.52 16.32
N GLU A 294 -19.98 17.79 15.91
CA GLU A 294 -21.04 18.56 15.24
C GLU A 294 -21.06 18.39 13.72
N SER A 295 -20.08 17.70 13.15
CA SER A 295 -20.03 17.43 11.69
C SER A 295 -21.15 16.47 11.30
N ASP A 296 -21.80 16.76 10.18
CA ASP A 296 -22.79 15.88 9.54
C ASP A 296 -22.16 14.87 8.57
N ARG A 297 -20.85 15.01 8.30
CA ARG A 297 -20.11 14.08 7.45
C ARG A 297 -20.12 12.67 8.03
N ARG A 298 -20.77 11.75 7.32
CA ARG A 298 -20.91 10.36 7.71
C ARG A 298 -20.73 9.46 6.50
N ILE A 299 -19.75 8.56 6.56
CA ILE A 299 -19.64 7.47 5.60
C ILE A 299 -20.64 6.40 6.03
N GLN A 300 -21.58 6.09 5.16
CA GLN A 300 -22.51 5.01 5.38
C GLN A 300 -21.83 3.68 5.05
N THR A 301 -21.49 2.91 6.06
CA THR A 301 -21.04 1.54 5.88
C THR A 301 -22.26 0.63 5.84
N ARG A 302 -22.39 -0.17 4.78
CA ARG A 302 -23.41 -1.22 4.72
C ARG A 302 -23.09 -2.26 5.80
N GLY A 303 -23.94 -2.36 6.81
CA GLY A 303 -23.77 -3.37 7.87
C GLY A 303 -23.96 -4.78 7.32
N TYR A 304 -23.31 -5.79 7.91
CA TYR A 304 -23.44 -7.20 7.52
C TYR A 304 -24.87 -7.72 7.57
N CYS A 305 -25.75 -7.05 8.31
CA CYS A 305 -27.17 -7.42 8.47
C CYS A 305 -28.12 -6.40 7.81
N ALA A 306 -27.65 -5.57 6.89
CA ALA A 306 -28.48 -4.55 6.24
C ALA A 306 -29.58 -5.13 5.36
N ASP A 307 -29.47 -6.43 4.98
CA ASP A 307 -30.40 -7.15 4.14
C ASP A 307 -31.26 -8.18 4.94
N LEU A 308 -31.13 -8.20 6.29
CA LEU A 308 -31.95 -9.02 7.21
C LEU A 308 -33.06 -8.19 7.83
#